data_9476c8c05d905c2534cf038b620f59dd
#
_entry.id   9476c8c05d905c2534cf038b620f59dd
#
_cell.length_a   1.000
_cell.length_b   1.000
_cell.length_c   1.000
_cell.angle_alpha   90.00
_cell.angle_beta   90.00
_cell.angle_gamma   90.00
#
_symmetry.space_group_name_H-M   'P 1'
#
loop_
_entity.id
_entity.type
_entity.pdbx_description
1 polymer ?
#
loop_
_entity_poly.entity_id
_entity_poly.type
_entity_poly.pdbx_seq_one_letter_code
_entity_poly.pdbx_strand_id
1 'polypeptide(L)'
;MPHILIVDDSPTIRRMVRASLTPLGTEFIEAASGLEAIEQLGLGEVQCMVLDLNMPDMHGVEVLGFVRSNQKFHRLPVVVLTTRDDEASRMAAMRAGATRYLTKPFTPQTLLTEVRALIGSPVEGSR
;
A
#
# COMPACT_ATOMS: atom_id res chain seq x y z
N MET A 1 11.88 7.95 10.92
CA MET A 1 10.46 7.56 11.15
C MET A 1 9.97 6.66 10.03
N PRO A 2 9.41 5.51 10.34
CA PRO A 2 8.82 4.68 9.29
C PRO A 2 7.63 5.41 8.64
N HIS A 3 7.46 5.16 7.36
CA HIS A 3 6.44 5.84 6.56
C HIS A 3 5.46 4.84 5.97
N ILE A 4 4.26 5.32 5.66
CA ILE A 4 3.34 4.58 4.81
C ILE A 4 3.45 5.17 3.42
N LEU A 5 3.72 4.30 2.44
CA LEU A 5 3.85 4.70 1.05
C LEU A 5 2.49 4.51 0.36
N ILE A 6 1.97 5.59 -0.18
CA ILE A 6 0.66 5.60 -0.86
C ILE A 6 0.92 5.73 -2.35
N VAL A 7 0.55 4.70 -3.11
CA VAL A 7 0.82 4.62 -4.55
C VAL A 7 -0.49 4.59 -5.32
N ASP A 8 -0.80 5.67 -6.00
CA ASP A 8 -2.01 5.79 -6.81
C ASP A 8 -1.82 6.98 -7.74
N ASP A 9 -2.22 6.85 -9.00
CA ASP A 9 -2.06 7.95 -9.95
C ASP A 9 -3.07 9.08 -9.71
N SER A 10 -4.10 8.85 -8.91
CA SER A 10 -5.10 9.85 -8.57
C SER A 10 -4.69 10.65 -7.33
N PRO A 11 -4.44 11.96 -7.45
CA PRO A 11 -4.15 12.78 -6.27
C PRO A 11 -5.30 12.79 -5.26
N THR A 12 -6.54 12.70 -5.76
CA THR A 12 -7.72 12.68 -4.89
C THR A 12 -7.71 11.42 -4.01
N ILE A 13 -7.44 10.26 -4.62
CA ILE A 13 -7.40 9.01 -3.86
C ILE A 13 -6.24 9.05 -2.87
N ARG A 14 -5.06 9.53 -3.27
CA ARG A 14 -3.93 9.62 -2.33
C ARG A 14 -4.30 10.47 -1.11
N ARG A 15 -5.00 11.58 -1.35
CA ARG A 15 -5.45 12.45 -0.27
C ARG A 15 -6.43 11.75 0.65
N MET A 16 -7.37 11.00 0.08
CA MET A 16 -8.36 10.24 0.85
C MET A 16 -7.70 9.16 1.70
N VAL A 17 -6.72 8.47 1.14
CA VAL A 17 -5.98 7.43 1.87
C VAL A 17 -5.21 8.07 3.02
N ARG A 18 -4.51 9.15 2.75
CA ARG A 18 -3.76 9.86 3.80
C ARG A 18 -4.69 10.30 4.93
N ALA A 19 -5.82 10.89 4.58
CA ALA A 19 -6.79 11.34 5.59
C ALA A 19 -7.30 10.17 6.42
N SER A 20 -7.57 9.03 5.78
CA SER A 20 -8.07 7.84 6.47
C SER A 20 -7.05 7.29 7.46
N LEU A 21 -5.77 7.41 7.16
CA LEU A 21 -4.70 6.81 7.97
C LEU A 21 -4.04 7.79 8.94
N THR A 22 -4.48 9.05 8.94
CA THR A 22 -3.96 10.05 9.86
C THR A 22 -3.99 9.61 11.33
N PRO A 23 -5.03 8.89 11.81
CA PRO A 23 -5.05 8.44 13.21
C PRO A 23 -3.89 7.53 13.61
N LEU A 24 -3.16 6.96 12.63
CA LEU A 24 -2.01 6.12 12.95
C LEU A 24 -0.81 6.92 13.47
N GLY A 25 -0.78 8.22 13.23
CA GLY A 25 0.32 9.06 13.70
C GLY A 25 1.63 8.86 12.96
N THR A 26 1.59 8.18 11.80
CA THR A 26 2.78 7.94 11.00
C THR A 26 2.96 9.06 9.98
N GLU A 27 4.13 9.09 9.35
CA GLU A 27 4.35 9.95 8.21
C GLU A 27 4.02 9.22 6.92
N PHE A 28 3.79 9.98 5.85
CA PHE A 28 3.36 9.43 4.58
C PHE A 28 4.30 9.87 3.46
N ILE A 29 4.50 8.98 2.50
CA ILE A 29 5.15 9.30 1.24
C ILE A 29 4.14 8.97 0.15
N GLU A 30 4.01 9.81 -0.86
CA GLU A 30 3.09 9.57 -1.97
C GLU A 30 3.88 9.32 -3.24
N ALA A 31 3.36 8.41 -4.05
CA ALA A 31 3.90 8.12 -5.37
C ALA A 31 2.75 8.07 -6.36
N ALA A 32 2.92 8.70 -7.51
CA ALA A 32 1.88 8.78 -8.53
C ALA A 32 2.04 7.70 -9.60
N SER A 33 3.06 6.87 -9.50
CA SER A 33 3.34 5.84 -10.50
C SER A 33 4.10 4.70 -9.86
N GLY A 34 4.17 3.58 -10.57
CA GLY A 34 4.94 2.44 -10.11
C GLY A 34 6.42 2.72 -10.03
N LEU A 35 6.95 3.47 -11.00
CA LEU A 35 8.37 3.84 -10.97
C LEU A 35 8.70 4.73 -9.78
N GLU A 36 7.85 5.70 -9.50
CA GLU A 36 8.03 6.54 -8.31
C GLU A 36 8.00 5.71 -7.04
N ALA A 37 7.09 4.73 -6.98
CA ALA A 37 6.98 3.88 -5.81
C ALA A 37 8.30 3.13 -5.57
N ILE A 38 8.88 2.58 -6.61
CA ILE A 38 10.13 1.85 -6.49
C ILE A 38 11.26 2.80 -6.04
N GLU A 39 11.29 4.00 -6.57
CA GLU A 39 12.26 5.01 -6.14
C GLU A 39 12.13 5.34 -4.67
N GLN A 40 10.89 5.55 -4.23
CA GLN A 40 10.64 5.92 -2.83
C GLN A 40 11.01 4.79 -1.87
N LEU A 41 10.81 3.54 -2.28
CA LEU A 41 11.22 2.42 -1.46
C LEU A 41 12.72 2.42 -1.20
N GLY A 42 13.50 2.88 -2.17
CA GLY A 42 14.95 2.93 -2.03
C GLY A 42 15.45 4.09 -1.17
N LEU A 43 14.63 5.11 -0.96
CA LEU A 43 15.07 6.34 -0.28
C LEU A 43 14.73 6.40 1.19
N GLY A 44 13.75 5.64 1.66
CA GLY A 44 13.30 5.78 3.03
C GLY A 44 12.85 4.47 3.66
N GLU A 45 12.44 4.58 4.90
CA GLU A 45 11.89 3.45 5.63
C GLU A 45 10.39 3.39 5.41
N VAL A 46 9.93 2.34 4.77
CA VAL A 46 8.50 2.14 4.51
C VAL A 46 8.05 0.93 5.32
N GLN A 47 7.02 1.12 6.13
CA GLN A 47 6.49 0.02 6.95
C GLN A 47 5.23 -0.60 6.37
N CYS A 48 4.62 0.05 5.39
CA CYS A 48 3.42 -0.48 4.73
C CYS A 48 3.23 0.29 3.43
N MET A 49 2.73 -0.39 2.40
CA MET A 49 2.41 0.24 1.13
C MET A 49 0.92 0.06 0.85
N VAL A 50 0.26 1.14 0.43
CA VAL A 50 -1.10 1.08 -0.11
C VAL A 50 -0.96 1.28 -1.62
N LEU A 51 -1.37 0.30 -2.40
CA LEU A 51 -1.02 0.21 -3.81
C LEU A 51 -2.24 0.04 -4.70
N ASP A 52 -2.40 0.95 -5.66
CA ASP A 52 -3.38 0.79 -6.73
C ASP A 52 -2.81 -0.15 -7.80
N LEU A 53 -3.66 -1.01 -8.35
CA LEU A 53 -3.23 -1.94 -9.39
C LEU A 53 -3.20 -1.32 -10.78
N ASN A 54 -4.03 -0.31 -11.03
CA ASN A 54 -4.21 0.25 -12.37
C ASN A 54 -3.53 1.59 -12.51
N MET A 55 -2.26 1.56 -12.89
CA MET A 55 -1.49 2.78 -13.13
C MET A 55 -0.97 2.76 -14.57
N PRO A 56 -0.80 3.95 -15.19
CA PRO A 56 -0.47 4.00 -16.61
C PRO A 56 0.92 3.50 -16.98
N ASP A 57 1.90 3.64 -16.08
CA ASP A 57 3.29 3.31 -16.43
C ASP A 57 3.67 1.87 -16.07
N MET A 58 3.12 1.36 -14.98
CA MET A 58 3.50 0.05 -14.47
C MET A 58 2.33 -0.49 -13.68
N HIS A 59 1.87 -1.68 -14.02
CA HIS A 59 0.78 -2.29 -13.29
C HIS A 59 1.20 -2.60 -11.86
N GLY A 60 0.26 -2.49 -10.92
CA GLY A 60 0.55 -2.76 -9.52
C GLY A 60 1.11 -4.15 -9.27
N VAL A 61 0.72 -5.13 -10.10
CA VAL A 61 1.26 -6.49 -9.99
C VAL A 61 2.76 -6.51 -10.23
N GLU A 62 3.25 -5.65 -11.13
CA GLU A 62 4.68 -5.54 -11.37
C GLU A 62 5.42 -4.93 -10.18
N VAL A 63 4.79 -3.95 -9.53
CA VAL A 63 5.34 -3.36 -8.30
C VAL A 63 5.42 -4.43 -7.21
N LEU A 64 4.36 -5.23 -7.07
CA LEU A 64 4.35 -6.35 -6.12
C LEU A 64 5.49 -7.31 -6.40
N GLY A 65 5.70 -7.66 -7.67
CA GLY A 65 6.78 -8.55 -8.05
C GLY A 65 8.14 -8.00 -7.65
N PHE A 66 8.36 -6.72 -7.88
CA PHE A 66 9.60 -6.08 -7.47
C PHE A 66 9.79 -6.17 -5.95
N VAL A 67 8.76 -5.83 -5.19
CA VAL A 67 8.84 -5.84 -3.74
C VAL A 67 9.16 -7.24 -3.22
N ARG A 68 8.44 -8.25 -3.70
CA ARG A 68 8.59 -9.60 -3.18
C ARG A 68 9.90 -10.27 -3.60
N SER A 69 10.51 -9.84 -4.69
CA SER A 69 11.80 -10.39 -5.11
C SER A 69 12.98 -9.62 -4.55
N ASN A 70 12.76 -8.53 -3.83
CA ASN A 70 13.83 -7.72 -3.27
C ASN A 70 14.09 -8.15 -1.83
N GLN A 71 15.35 -8.46 -1.50
CA GLN A 71 15.72 -8.93 -0.16
C GLN A 71 15.34 -7.95 0.94
N LYS A 72 15.42 -6.66 0.64
CA LYS A 72 15.14 -5.63 1.63
C LYS A 72 13.65 -5.47 1.90
N PHE A 73 12.81 -5.69 0.89
CA PHE A 73 11.38 -5.37 0.96
C PHE A 73 10.46 -6.58 0.88
N HIS A 74 10.99 -7.80 0.80
CA HIS A 74 10.15 -8.95 0.50
C HIS A 74 9.07 -9.24 1.54
N ARG A 75 9.18 -8.67 2.73
CA ARG A 75 8.17 -8.84 3.79
C ARG A 75 7.32 -7.61 4.01
N LEU A 76 7.47 -6.59 3.17
CA LEU A 76 6.71 -5.35 3.33
C LEU A 76 5.20 -5.63 3.22
N PRO A 77 4.40 -5.23 4.21
CA PRO A 77 2.94 -5.36 4.07
C PRO A 77 2.45 -4.46 2.93
N VAL A 78 1.65 -5.03 2.04
CA VAL A 78 1.08 -4.30 0.91
C VAL A 78 -0.43 -4.49 0.91
N VAL A 79 -1.14 -3.38 1.04
CA VAL A 79 -2.60 -3.35 0.92
C VAL A 79 -2.92 -2.87 -0.49
N VAL A 80 -3.52 -3.74 -1.29
CA VAL A 80 -3.98 -3.37 -2.63
C VAL A 80 -5.32 -2.67 -2.51
N LEU A 81 -5.47 -1.53 -3.17
CA LEU A 81 -6.68 -0.74 -3.13
C LEU A 81 -7.06 -0.40 -4.57
N THR A 82 -8.10 -1.05 -5.12
CA THR A 82 -8.39 -0.99 -6.53
C THR A 82 -9.89 -0.98 -6.80
N THR A 83 -10.29 -0.50 -7.98
CA THR A 83 -11.70 -0.58 -8.40
C THR A 83 -12.08 -1.97 -8.89
N ARG A 84 -11.12 -2.86 -9.11
CA ARG A 84 -11.41 -4.20 -9.63
C ARG A 84 -11.86 -5.11 -8.50
N ASP A 85 -13.11 -5.52 -8.55
CA ASP A 85 -13.70 -6.34 -7.49
C ASP A 85 -13.92 -7.79 -7.91
N ASP A 86 -13.49 -8.18 -9.11
CA ASP A 86 -13.66 -9.53 -9.59
C ASP A 86 -12.67 -10.49 -8.93
N GLU A 87 -13.08 -11.73 -8.79
CA GLU A 87 -12.28 -12.72 -8.08
C GLU A 87 -10.96 -13.02 -8.79
N ALA A 88 -10.95 -12.99 -10.11
CA ALA A 88 -9.72 -13.26 -10.86
C ALA A 88 -8.64 -12.21 -10.56
N SER A 89 -9.04 -10.94 -10.50
CA SER A 89 -8.10 -9.86 -10.17
C SER A 89 -7.60 -9.99 -8.73
N ARG A 90 -8.50 -10.33 -7.80
CA ARG A 90 -8.11 -10.51 -6.41
C ARG A 90 -7.11 -11.65 -6.26
N MET A 91 -7.40 -12.79 -6.91
CA MET A 91 -6.51 -13.94 -6.83
C MET A 91 -5.15 -13.65 -7.45
N ALA A 92 -5.13 -12.94 -8.57
CA ALA A 92 -3.87 -12.57 -9.22
C ALA A 92 -3.02 -11.69 -8.31
N ALA A 93 -3.63 -10.71 -7.64
CA ALA A 93 -2.92 -9.84 -6.72
C ALA A 93 -2.40 -10.61 -5.51
N MET A 94 -3.22 -11.48 -4.95
CA MET A 94 -2.81 -12.27 -3.79
C MET A 94 -1.66 -13.22 -4.14
N ARG A 95 -1.70 -13.84 -5.33
CA ARG A 95 -0.60 -14.68 -5.79
C ARG A 95 0.67 -13.88 -6.01
N ALA A 96 0.52 -12.63 -6.46
CA ALA A 96 1.68 -11.77 -6.67
C ALA A 96 2.28 -11.26 -5.36
N GLY A 97 1.57 -11.45 -4.24
CA GLY A 97 2.12 -11.13 -2.94
C GLY A 97 1.41 -10.03 -2.17
N ALA A 98 0.20 -9.64 -2.57
CA ALA A 98 -0.58 -8.67 -1.78
C ALA A 98 -0.87 -9.24 -0.40
N THR A 99 -0.78 -8.40 0.62
CA THR A 99 -1.11 -8.82 1.98
C THR A 99 -2.60 -8.71 2.23
N ARG A 100 -3.21 -7.65 1.71
CA ARG A 100 -4.67 -7.43 1.79
C ARG A 100 -5.16 -6.89 0.46
N TYR A 101 -6.44 -7.08 0.20
CA TYR A 101 -7.06 -6.61 -1.04
C TYR A 101 -8.37 -5.91 -0.69
N LEU A 102 -8.43 -4.62 -0.98
CA LEU A 102 -9.62 -3.81 -0.73
C LEU A 102 -10.08 -3.18 -2.03
N THR A 103 -11.39 -2.99 -2.17
CA THR A 103 -11.95 -2.38 -3.37
C THR A 103 -12.35 -0.94 -3.12
N LYS A 104 -12.25 -0.12 -4.16
CA LYS A 104 -12.76 1.25 -4.16
C LYS A 104 -14.22 1.22 -4.61
N PRO A 105 -15.09 2.02 -4.04
CA PRO A 105 -14.84 2.96 -2.95
C PRO A 105 -14.64 2.23 -1.62
N PHE A 106 -13.78 2.77 -0.80
CA PHE A 106 -13.51 2.21 0.51
C PHE A 106 -14.04 3.14 1.59
N THR A 107 -14.26 2.60 2.79
CA THR A 107 -14.54 3.46 3.94
C THR A 107 -13.24 3.72 4.68
N PRO A 108 -13.07 4.95 5.22
CA PRO A 108 -11.86 5.25 6.00
C PRO A 108 -11.63 4.25 7.13
N GLN A 109 -12.71 3.83 7.79
CA GLN A 109 -12.61 2.90 8.91
C GLN A 109 -12.05 1.55 8.49
N THR A 110 -12.52 1.03 7.35
CA THR A 110 -12.05 -0.26 6.85
C THR A 110 -10.56 -0.20 6.52
N LEU A 111 -10.15 0.85 5.81
CA LEU A 111 -8.74 1.01 5.46
C LEU A 111 -7.87 1.16 6.69
N LEU A 112 -8.30 1.98 7.63
CA LEU A 112 -7.56 2.18 8.88
C LEU A 112 -7.40 0.88 9.65
N THR A 113 -8.47 0.10 9.75
CA THR A 113 -8.45 -1.17 10.49
C THR A 113 -7.45 -2.14 9.86
N GLU A 114 -7.47 -2.25 8.52
CA GLU A 114 -6.59 -3.19 7.84
C GLU A 114 -5.13 -2.79 7.95
N VAL A 115 -4.84 -1.52 7.75
CA VAL A 115 -3.45 -1.05 7.84
C VAL A 115 -2.94 -1.15 9.27
N ARG A 116 -3.76 -0.77 10.25
CA ARG A 116 -3.37 -0.87 11.65
C ARG A 116 -3.02 -2.30 12.04
N ALA A 117 -3.80 -3.26 11.55
CA ALA A 117 -3.53 -4.67 11.84
C ALA A 117 -2.19 -5.13 11.31
N LEU A 118 -1.74 -4.54 10.20
CA LEU A 118 -0.49 -4.95 9.57
C LEU A 118 0.75 -4.30 10.19
N ILE A 119 0.63 -3.06 10.68
CA ILE A 119 1.78 -2.37 11.25
C ILE A 119 1.82 -2.47 12.77
N GLY A 120 0.76 -3.01 13.36
CA GLY A 120 0.65 -3.10 14.80
C GLY A 120 0.28 -1.78 15.43
N SER A 121 -0.05 -1.80 16.71
CA SER A 121 -0.31 -0.58 17.43
C SER A 121 1.00 -0.09 18.06
N PRO A 122 1.14 1.22 18.31
CA PRO A 122 2.33 1.74 18.98
C PRO A 122 2.58 1.09 20.34
N VAL A 123 1.51 0.73 21.03
CA VAL A 123 1.64 0.06 22.33
C VAL A 123 2.29 -1.31 22.15
N GLU A 124 1.87 -2.05 21.13
CA GLU A 124 2.46 -3.35 20.84
C GLU A 124 3.90 -3.21 20.41
N GLY A 125 4.18 -2.22 19.60
CA GLY A 125 5.53 -2.00 19.11
C GLY A 125 6.52 -1.65 20.20
N SER A 126 6.03 -1.21 21.34
CA SER A 126 6.90 -0.80 22.44
C SER A 126 7.40 -1.97 23.27
N ARG A 127 6.91 -3.14 23.03
CA ARG A 127 7.33 -4.32 23.79
C ARG A 127 8.60 -4.93 23.28
#